data_b951f445ac77b81cebf1c39ea7c269a5
#
_entry.id   b951f445ac77b81cebf1c39ea7c269a5
#
_cell.length_a   1.000
_cell.length_b   1.000
_cell.length_c   1.000
_cell.angle_alpha   90.00
_cell.angle_beta   90.00
_cell.angle_gamma   90.00
#
_symmetry.space_group_name_H-M   'P 1'
#
loop_
_entity.id
_entity.type
_entity.pdbx_description
1 polymer ?
#
loop_
_entity_poly.entity_id
_entity_poly.type
_entity_poly.pdbx_seq_one_letter_code
_entity_poly.pdbx_strand_id
1 'polypeptide(L)'
;MHNKITTALFCLMLLAGAAAHLLLPDRIYSESEKRTLQQKPSVSRQSVFSGEFGRETESYLADQFPGRDSLVAVKTICERLSGKRESGGVYYADDGYLIDIYRSWNGAQTTANVTALKMLQNAMDEAGIPTLTMLVPTAARILSDKLPPYAQTANEQSVLDYAARRGLRLCDVTETLNAHKEEYIYYKTDHHWTSLGAYYAYAAWMHERGLTAAPLEEWTKECLSDIFRGTTYNKVNDPLAAHDTIDAYYRSTAHTVNYNRGYYVTDTIYERSYLAGRDQYGVFLNSNQETTVITGPGSGKLLILKDSYANCFAQFPVDDYAETHLIDMRFFRGSVRKYISDNGITEVLVLYNIPNFTSDIAVARCSR
;
A
#
# COMPACT_ATOMS: atom_id res chain seq x y z
N MET A 1 41.40 -4.68 35.63
CA MET A 1 41.85 -4.16 34.30
C MET A 1 40.73 -4.17 33.28
N HIS A 2 39.94 -5.24 33.20
CA HIS A 2 38.84 -5.40 32.22
C HIS A 2 37.79 -4.27 32.30
N ASN A 3 37.29 -3.92 33.49
CA ASN A 3 36.29 -2.86 33.68
C ASN A 3 36.78 -1.47 33.20
N LYS A 4 38.06 -1.15 33.38
CA LYS A 4 38.62 0.15 32.93
C LYS A 4 38.67 0.26 31.42
N ILE A 5 39.03 -0.84 30.74
CA ILE A 5 39.06 -0.90 29.27
C ILE A 5 37.61 -0.75 28.70
N THR A 6 36.65 -1.50 29.28
CA THR A 6 35.25 -1.43 28.86
C THR A 6 34.67 -0.01 29.08
N THR A 7 34.95 0.61 30.23
CA THR A 7 34.54 1.99 30.51
C THR A 7 35.17 2.97 29.53
N ALA A 8 36.50 2.84 29.26
CA ALA A 8 37.18 3.72 28.31
C ALA A 8 36.60 3.59 26.88
N LEU A 9 36.36 2.36 26.42
CA LEU A 9 35.72 2.11 25.10
C LEU A 9 34.31 2.68 25.03
N PHE A 10 33.53 2.53 26.08
CA PHE A 10 32.17 3.11 26.18
C PHE A 10 32.21 4.64 26.11
N CYS A 11 33.07 5.29 26.91
CA CYS A 11 33.23 6.75 26.87
C CYS A 11 33.72 7.24 25.49
N LEU A 12 34.66 6.52 24.87
CA LEU A 12 35.16 6.84 23.54
C LEU A 12 34.05 6.75 22.49
N MET A 13 33.22 5.72 22.55
CA MET A 13 32.06 5.55 21.65
C MET A 13 31.07 6.70 21.81
N LEU A 14 30.74 7.10 23.04
CA LEU A 14 29.82 8.24 23.29
C LEU A 14 30.41 9.56 22.76
N LEU A 15 31.70 9.83 23.03
CA LEU A 15 32.36 11.03 22.53
C LEU A 15 32.45 11.07 21.01
N ALA A 16 32.80 9.95 20.39
CA ALA A 16 32.85 9.84 18.93
C ALA A 16 31.47 10.04 18.31
N GLY A 17 30.42 9.42 18.89
CA GLY A 17 29.01 9.62 18.46
C GLY A 17 28.56 11.09 18.58
N ALA A 18 28.86 11.74 19.71
CA ALA A 18 28.54 13.16 19.92
C ALA A 18 29.30 14.06 18.94
N ALA A 19 30.60 13.82 18.73
CA ALA A 19 31.41 14.58 17.78
C ALA A 19 30.89 14.40 16.34
N ALA A 20 30.58 13.17 15.93
CA ALA A 20 30.02 12.89 14.62
C ALA A 20 28.65 13.57 14.42
N HIS A 21 27.77 13.55 15.45
CA HIS A 21 26.49 14.23 15.41
C HIS A 21 26.62 15.75 15.22
N LEU A 22 27.66 16.36 15.80
CA LEU A 22 27.92 17.81 15.66
C LEU A 22 28.56 18.20 14.32
N LEU A 23 29.29 17.27 13.70
CA LEU A 23 30.10 17.55 12.51
C LEU A 23 29.40 17.14 11.20
N LEU A 24 28.50 16.18 11.25
CA LEU A 24 27.77 15.72 10.07
C LEU A 24 26.55 16.62 9.79
N PRO A 25 26.22 16.86 8.51
CA PRO A 25 25.03 17.62 8.15
C PRO A 25 23.75 16.85 8.48
N ASP A 26 22.72 17.59 8.92
CA ASP A 26 21.41 17.02 9.16
C ASP A 26 20.78 16.48 7.87
N ARG A 27 20.14 15.32 7.97
CA ARG A 27 19.37 14.72 6.88
C ARG A 27 17.91 15.18 6.98
N ILE A 28 17.32 15.57 5.86
CA ILE A 28 15.90 16.00 5.83
C ILE A 28 14.98 14.78 5.76
N TYR A 29 15.42 13.73 5.09
CA TYR A 29 14.60 12.57 4.77
C TYR A 29 15.35 11.25 5.02
N SER A 30 14.65 10.25 5.51
CA SER A 30 15.15 8.87 5.61
C SER A 30 14.64 8.05 4.44
N GLU A 31 15.54 7.67 3.55
CA GLU A 31 15.22 6.76 2.45
C GLU A 31 14.88 5.34 2.95
N SER A 32 15.45 4.92 4.08
CA SER A 32 15.19 3.60 4.67
C SER A 32 13.81 3.51 5.34
N GLU A 33 13.33 4.60 5.96
CA GLU A 33 12.05 4.66 6.68
C GLU A 33 10.94 5.37 5.88
N LYS A 34 11.28 5.97 4.73
CA LYS A 34 10.37 6.75 3.87
C LYS A 34 9.59 7.83 4.64
N ARG A 35 10.31 8.57 5.49
CA ARG A 35 9.75 9.67 6.27
C ARG A 35 10.70 10.85 6.38
N THR A 36 10.12 12.02 6.60
CA THR A 36 10.87 13.21 7.02
C THR A 36 11.44 12.98 8.41
N LEU A 37 12.72 13.28 8.58
CA LEU A 37 13.41 13.23 9.85
C LEU A 37 13.19 14.53 10.65
N GLN A 38 13.14 14.38 11.97
CA GLN A 38 13.04 15.55 12.85
C GLN A 38 14.22 16.48 12.62
N GLN A 39 13.93 17.75 12.38
CA GLN A 39 14.93 18.80 12.25
C GLN A 39 15.19 19.45 13.60
N LYS A 40 16.29 20.19 13.69
CA LYS A 40 16.69 20.89 14.93
C LYS A 40 15.55 21.75 15.45
N PRO A 41 15.06 21.49 16.69
CA PRO A 41 13.93 22.20 17.24
C PRO A 41 14.25 23.66 17.54
N SER A 42 13.24 24.53 17.38
CA SER A 42 13.35 25.93 17.78
C SER A 42 13.08 26.12 19.26
N VAL A 43 13.91 26.93 19.92
CA VAL A 43 13.74 27.26 21.34
C VAL A 43 12.75 28.41 21.50
N SER A 44 11.66 28.18 22.23
CA SER A 44 10.77 29.23 22.68
C SER A 44 10.38 29.00 24.14
N ARG A 45 9.97 30.06 24.85
CA ARG A 45 9.47 29.89 26.22
C ARG A 45 8.31 28.91 26.28
N GLN A 46 7.39 28.98 25.33
CA GLN A 46 6.23 28.12 25.27
C GLN A 46 6.63 26.66 25.06
N SER A 47 7.52 26.34 24.10
CA SER A 47 7.96 24.96 23.81
C SER A 47 8.74 24.35 24.98
N VAL A 48 9.51 25.16 25.74
CA VAL A 48 10.24 24.70 26.91
C VAL A 48 9.27 24.35 28.07
N PHE A 49 8.32 25.26 28.37
CA PHE A 49 7.37 25.02 29.49
C PHE A 49 6.31 23.95 29.18
N SER A 50 5.95 23.75 27.90
CA SER A 50 5.05 22.66 27.46
C SER A 50 5.75 21.30 27.39
N GLY A 51 7.07 21.24 27.52
CA GLY A 51 7.86 20.03 27.32
C GLY A 51 8.02 19.62 25.82
N GLU A 52 7.51 20.40 24.90
CA GLU A 52 7.59 20.16 23.45
C GLU A 52 9.05 20.20 22.98
N PHE A 53 9.81 21.21 23.39
CA PHE A 53 11.23 21.31 23.05
C PHE A 53 12.03 20.08 23.47
N GLY A 54 11.73 19.50 24.66
CA GLY A 54 12.39 18.27 25.12
C GLY A 54 12.08 17.08 24.21
N ARG A 55 10.80 16.87 23.88
CA ARG A 55 10.37 15.79 22.99
C ARG A 55 10.95 15.92 21.57
N GLU A 56 10.93 17.13 21.01
CA GLU A 56 11.49 17.39 19.67
C GLU A 56 13.01 17.22 19.66
N THR A 57 13.70 17.61 20.74
CA THR A 57 15.15 17.42 20.89
C THR A 57 15.50 15.93 20.95
N GLU A 58 14.77 15.14 21.72
CA GLU A 58 14.95 13.68 21.78
C GLU A 58 14.75 13.04 20.41
N SER A 59 13.68 13.41 19.73
CA SER A 59 13.40 12.94 18.36
C SER A 59 14.48 13.35 17.36
N TYR A 60 14.97 14.61 17.44
CA TYR A 60 16.05 15.10 16.62
C TYR A 60 17.34 14.31 16.83
N LEU A 61 17.75 14.13 18.08
CA LEU A 61 18.96 13.37 18.40
C LEU A 61 18.87 11.91 17.91
N ALA A 62 17.70 11.29 18.06
CA ALA A 62 17.45 9.93 17.58
C ALA A 62 17.48 9.85 16.05
N ASP A 63 16.86 10.80 15.36
CA ASP A 63 16.74 10.78 13.90
C ASP A 63 18.04 11.14 13.18
N GLN A 64 18.82 12.06 13.76
CA GLN A 64 20.09 12.53 13.18
C GLN A 64 21.31 11.73 13.69
N PHE A 65 21.09 10.64 14.47
CA PHE A 65 22.20 9.88 15.03
C PHE A 65 23.06 9.27 13.90
N PRO A 66 24.38 9.48 13.92
CA PRO A 66 25.29 8.95 12.90
C PRO A 66 25.22 7.43 12.79
N GLY A 67 25.03 6.92 11.56
CA GLY A 67 24.92 5.48 11.33
C GLY A 67 23.62 4.84 11.84
N ARG A 68 22.59 5.64 12.16
CA ARG A 68 21.30 5.17 12.68
C ARG A 68 20.73 3.97 11.91
N ASP A 69 20.70 4.04 10.58
CA ASP A 69 20.13 2.97 9.74
C ASP A 69 20.88 1.62 9.95
N SER A 70 22.20 1.67 10.09
CA SER A 70 23.02 0.48 10.40
C SER A 70 22.74 -0.05 11.81
N LEU A 71 22.57 0.84 12.79
CA LEU A 71 22.26 0.44 14.16
C LEU A 71 20.85 -0.17 14.27
N VAL A 72 19.88 0.35 13.54
CA VAL A 72 18.54 -0.23 13.42
C VAL A 72 18.63 -1.62 12.79
N ALA A 73 19.42 -1.79 11.73
CA ALA A 73 19.64 -3.09 11.11
C ALA A 73 20.28 -4.11 12.07
N VAL A 74 21.33 -3.71 12.82
CA VAL A 74 21.95 -4.56 13.85
C VAL A 74 20.94 -4.93 14.95
N LYS A 75 20.17 -3.95 15.43
CA LYS A 75 19.10 -4.21 16.40
C LYS A 75 18.12 -5.26 15.88
N THR A 76 17.66 -5.12 14.63
CA THR A 76 16.73 -6.06 13.99
C THR A 76 17.30 -7.48 13.94
N ILE A 77 18.59 -7.62 13.56
CA ILE A 77 19.28 -8.93 13.56
C ILE A 77 19.29 -9.51 14.97
N CYS A 78 19.69 -8.74 15.99
CA CYS A 78 19.75 -9.20 17.38
C CYS A 78 18.36 -9.62 17.90
N GLU A 79 17.31 -8.85 17.58
CA GLU A 79 15.94 -9.18 17.93
C GLU A 79 15.49 -10.51 17.30
N ARG A 80 15.77 -10.72 16.00
CA ARG A 80 15.47 -12.00 15.33
C ARG A 80 16.24 -13.17 15.91
N LEU A 81 17.52 -13.02 16.15
CA LEU A 81 18.37 -14.07 16.77
C LEU A 81 17.91 -14.41 18.20
N SER A 82 17.34 -13.45 18.93
CA SER A 82 16.74 -13.71 20.24
C SER A 82 15.33 -14.33 20.18
N GLY A 83 14.85 -14.66 18.98
CA GLY A 83 13.55 -15.32 18.78
C GLY A 83 12.36 -14.39 18.75
N LYS A 84 12.57 -13.07 18.63
CA LYS A 84 11.48 -12.11 18.48
C LYS A 84 10.74 -12.33 17.17
N ARG A 85 9.42 -12.41 17.24
CA ARG A 85 8.55 -12.75 16.11
C ARG A 85 7.86 -11.55 15.46
N GLU A 86 8.00 -10.36 16.03
CA GLU A 86 7.47 -9.11 15.49
C GLU A 86 8.38 -7.92 15.82
N SER A 87 8.45 -6.93 14.94
CA SER A 87 9.09 -5.64 15.18
C SER A 87 8.46 -4.58 14.28
N GLY A 88 8.45 -3.32 14.71
CA GLY A 88 7.97 -2.20 13.89
C GLY A 88 6.53 -2.34 13.35
N GLY A 89 5.68 -3.12 14.01
CA GLY A 89 4.33 -3.40 13.52
C GLY A 89 4.25 -4.45 12.39
N VAL A 90 5.27 -5.31 12.29
CA VAL A 90 5.39 -6.35 11.26
C VAL A 90 5.71 -7.68 11.92
N TYR A 91 5.03 -8.75 11.51
CA TYR A 91 5.39 -10.14 11.84
C TYR A 91 6.51 -10.63 10.93
N TYR A 92 7.48 -11.34 11.53
CA TYR A 92 8.43 -12.18 10.81
C TYR A 92 7.77 -13.54 10.56
N ALA A 93 7.12 -13.67 9.43
CA ALA A 93 6.39 -14.87 9.03
C ALA A 93 7.31 -15.89 8.33
N ASP A 94 6.80 -17.10 8.14
CA ASP A 94 7.53 -18.16 7.45
C ASP A 94 7.78 -17.80 5.97
N ASP A 95 8.68 -18.50 5.33
CA ASP A 95 9.11 -18.30 3.93
C ASP A 95 9.65 -16.89 3.62
N GLY A 96 10.06 -16.15 4.67
CA GLY A 96 10.64 -14.81 4.54
C GLY A 96 9.64 -13.69 4.35
N TYR A 97 8.34 -13.93 4.61
CA TYR A 97 7.33 -12.90 4.57
C TYR A 97 7.44 -11.93 5.77
N LEU A 98 7.32 -10.66 5.47
CA LEU A 98 7.15 -9.56 6.43
C LEU A 98 5.69 -9.10 6.35
N ILE A 99 4.87 -9.50 7.30
CA ILE A 99 3.41 -9.29 7.24
C ILE A 99 3.00 -8.20 8.22
N ASP A 100 2.33 -7.16 7.73
CA ASP A 100 1.79 -6.06 8.54
C ASP A 100 0.83 -6.57 9.61
N ILE A 101 0.97 -6.02 10.82
CA ILE A 101 0.11 -6.30 11.96
C ILE A 101 -1.10 -5.38 11.93
N TYR A 102 -2.24 -5.97 11.68
CA TYR A 102 -3.53 -5.31 11.73
C TYR A 102 -4.39 -6.00 12.79
N ARG A 103 -4.59 -5.35 13.95
CA ARG A 103 -5.23 -6.00 15.13
C ARG A 103 -6.69 -5.63 15.32
N SER A 104 -7.15 -4.53 14.75
CA SER A 104 -8.54 -4.06 14.88
C SER A 104 -8.90 -3.15 13.72
N TRP A 105 -10.17 -2.96 13.50
CA TRP A 105 -10.70 -2.00 12.54
C TRP A 105 -11.48 -0.89 13.22
N ASN A 106 -11.50 0.30 12.60
CA ASN A 106 -12.27 1.44 13.10
C ASN A 106 -13.75 1.30 12.74
N GLY A 107 -14.56 0.83 13.68
CA GLY A 107 -15.98 0.59 13.45
C GLY A 107 -16.78 1.82 13.04
N ALA A 108 -16.47 2.99 13.59
CA ALA A 108 -17.13 4.24 13.24
C ALA A 108 -16.81 4.65 11.79
N GLN A 109 -15.52 4.60 11.41
CA GLN A 109 -15.08 4.94 10.06
C GLN A 109 -15.58 3.92 9.04
N THR A 110 -15.53 2.63 9.38
CA THR A 110 -16.08 1.56 8.52
C THR A 110 -17.57 1.78 8.27
N THR A 111 -18.34 2.13 9.30
CA THR A 111 -19.77 2.43 9.16
C THR A 111 -20.01 3.62 8.23
N ALA A 112 -19.22 4.70 8.38
CA ALA A 112 -19.32 5.88 7.51
C ALA A 112 -19.02 5.53 6.05
N ASN A 113 -17.94 4.74 5.81
CA ASN A 113 -17.52 4.35 4.48
C ASN A 113 -18.54 3.41 3.81
N VAL A 114 -19.03 2.38 4.52
CA VAL A 114 -20.07 1.48 4.01
C VAL A 114 -21.36 2.25 3.69
N THR A 115 -21.76 3.20 4.53
CA THR A 115 -22.93 4.03 4.30
C THR A 115 -22.78 4.88 3.03
N ALA A 116 -21.62 5.53 2.87
CA ALA A 116 -21.35 6.34 1.68
C ALA A 116 -21.29 5.52 0.39
N LEU A 117 -20.67 4.34 0.42
CA LEU A 117 -20.66 3.42 -0.73
C LEU A 117 -22.08 2.92 -1.05
N LYS A 118 -22.90 2.63 -0.03
CA LYS A 118 -24.29 2.23 -0.28
C LYS A 118 -25.11 3.35 -0.93
N MET A 119 -24.90 4.59 -0.52
CA MET A 119 -25.52 5.75 -1.17
C MET A 119 -25.06 5.90 -2.63
N LEU A 120 -23.78 5.72 -2.90
CA LEU A 120 -23.24 5.73 -4.27
C LEU A 120 -23.86 4.60 -5.10
N GLN A 121 -23.81 3.35 -4.59
CA GLN A 121 -24.41 2.18 -5.25
C GLN A 121 -25.88 2.41 -5.61
N ASN A 122 -26.70 2.92 -4.68
CA ASN A 122 -28.11 3.20 -4.95
C ASN A 122 -28.27 4.24 -6.07
N ALA A 123 -27.46 5.30 -6.08
CA ALA A 123 -27.51 6.29 -7.13
C ALA A 123 -27.07 5.74 -8.50
N MET A 124 -26.13 4.79 -8.51
CA MET A 124 -25.73 4.09 -9.74
C MET A 124 -26.81 3.12 -10.21
N ASP A 125 -27.52 2.45 -9.31
CA ASP A 125 -28.68 1.61 -9.63
C ASP A 125 -29.78 2.40 -10.33
N GLU A 126 -30.11 3.59 -9.80
CA GLU A 126 -31.06 4.51 -10.42
C GLU A 126 -30.62 4.98 -11.83
N ALA A 127 -29.32 5.10 -12.05
CA ALA A 127 -28.73 5.45 -13.34
C ALA A 127 -28.52 4.26 -14.29
N GLY A 128 -28.79 3.03 -13.84
CA GLY A 128 -28.54 1.81 -14.61
C GLY A 128 -27.05 1.47 -14.77
N ILE A 129 -26.18 1.96 -13.89
CA ILE A 129 -24.73 1.76 -13.93
C ILE A 129 -24.33 0.63 -12.95
N PRO A 130 -23.90 -0.53 -13.44
CA PRO A 130 -23.40 -1.62 -12.59
C PRO A 130 -22.30 -1.15 -11.66
N THR A 131 -22.40 -1.52 -10.37
CA THR A 131 -21.43 -1.13 -9.35
C THR A 131 -21.13 -2.32 -8.46
N LEU A 132 -19.84 -2.67 -8.32
CA LEU A 132 -19.34 -3.70 -7.41
C LEU A 132 -18.29 -3.09 -6.45
N THR A 133 -18.23 -3.65 -5.25
CA THR A 133 -17.22 -3.31 -4.26
C THR A 133 -16.33 -4.51 -4.00
N MET A 134 -15.03 -4.37 -4.18
CA MET A 134 -14.01 -5.36 -3.88
C MET A 134 -13.18 -4.87 -2.70
N LEU A 135 -13.37 -5.50 -1.54
CA LEU A 135 -12.56 -5.27 -0.35
C LEU A 135 -11.53 -6.39 -0.25
N VAL A 136 -10.29 -6.08 -0.58
CA VAL A 136 -9.22 -7.06 -0.71
C VAL A 136 -8.67 -7.44 0.65
N PRO A 137 -8.62 -8.75 0.99
CA PRO A 137 -7.99 -9.23 2.22
C PRO A 137 -6.48 -8.99 2.20
N THR A 138 -5.88 -8.94 3.39
CA THR A 138 -4.43 -8.80 3.54
C THR A 138 -3.69 -10.13 3.43
N ALA A 139 -2.36 -10.07 3.26
CA ALA A 139 -1.49 -11.24 3.37
C ALA A 139 -1.65 -11.94 4.74
N ALA A 140 -1.91 -11.19 5.83
CA ALA A 140 -2.15 -11.76 7.16
C ALA A 140 -3.35 -12.69 7.22
N ARG A 141 -4.38 -12.45 6.40
CA ARG A 141 -5.55 -13.31 6.32
C ARG A 141 -5.32 -14.51 5.39
N ILE A 142 -4.83 -14.25 4.18
CA ILE A 142 -4.69 -15.29 3.14
C ILE A 142 -3.56 -16.26 3.47
N LEU A 143 -2.43 -15.73 3.96
CA LEU A 143 -1.24 -16.50 4.35
C LEU A 143 -1.17 -16.71 5.87
N SER A 144 -2.33 -16.92 6.52
CA SER A 144 -2.42 -17.03 7.98
C SER A 144 -1.64 -18.23 8.54
N ASP A 145 -1.45 -19.26 7.76
CA ASP A 145 -0.62 -20.43 8.07
C ASP A 145 0.90 -20.11 8.14
N LYS A 146 1.34 -19.03 7.52
CA LYS A 146 2.73 -18.55 7.61
C LYS A 146 3.00 -17.64 8.81
N LEU A 147 1.96 -17.19 9.50
CA LEU A 147 2.12 -16.31 10.66
C LEU A 147 2.79 -17.03 11.84
N PRO A 148 3.56 -16.31 12.68
CA PRO A 148 4.14 -16.92 13.86
C PRO A 148 3.07 -17.41 14.83
N PRO A 149 3.39 -18.44 15.68
CA PRO A 149 2.47 -18.95 16.68
C PRO A 149 1.90 -17.80 17.56
N TYR A 150 0.59 -17.86 17.81
CA TYR A 150 -0.16 -16.87 18.59
C TYR A 150 -0.22 -15.45 17.98
N ALA A 151 0.08 -15.29 16.71
CA ALA A 151 -0.11 -14.02 16.02
C ALA A 151 -1.56 -13.56 16.11
N GLN A 152 -1.76 -12.30 16.47
CA GLN A 152 -3.09 -11.69 16.57
C GLN A 152 -3.35 -10.83 15.33
N THR A 153 -4.41 -11.16 14.61
CA THR A 153 -4.88 -10.39 13.44
C THR A 153 -6.33 -9.97 13.63
N ALA A 154 -6.71 -8.86 13.02
CA ALA A 154 -8.11 -8.45 12.99
C ALA A 154 -8.95 -9.46 12.18
N ASN A 155 -10.20 -9.61 12.59
CA ASN A 155 -11.15 -10.44 11.85
C ASN A 155 -11.67 -9.66 10.63
N GLU A 156 -10.99 -9.79 9.50
CA GLU A 156 -11.33 -9.11 8.24
C GLU A 156 -12.67 -9.62 7.67
N GLN A 157 -13.05 -10.89 7.92
CA GLN A 157 -14.36 -11.40 7.52
C GLN A 157 -15.50 -10.58 8.13
N SER A 158 -15.33 -10.11 9.36
CA SER A 158 -16.37 -9.30 9.99
C SER A 158 -16.66 -7.98 9.27
N VAL A 159 -15.65 -7.42 8.54
CA VAL A 159 -15.82 -6.22 7.70
C VAL A 159 -16.62 -6.56 6.46
N LEU A 160 -16.28 -7.66 5.78
CA LEU A 160 -17.03 -8.15 4.60
C LEU A 160 -18.47 -8.48 4.95
N ASP A 161 -18.69 -9.22 6.04
CA ASP A 161 -20.03 -9.57 6.53
C ASP A 161 -20.84 -8.33 6.89
N TYR A 162 -20.19 -7.34 7.51
CA TYR A 162 -20.85 -6.07 7.84
C TYR A 162 -21.27 -5.32 6.59
N ALA A 163 -20.38 -5.17 5.60
CA ALA A 163 -20.65 -4.52 4.33
C ALA A 163 -21.79 -5.23 3.56
N ALA A 164 -21.77 -6.57 3.50
CA ALA A 164 -22.81 -7.38 2.88
C ALA A 164 -24.18 -7.21 3.59
N ARG A 165 -24.21 -7.27 4.95
CA ARG A 165 -25.45 -7.04 5.72
C ARG A 165 -26.02 -5.64 5.53
N ARG A 166 -25.19 -4.65 5.19
CA ARG A 166 -25.62 -3.29 4.85
C ARG A 166 -26.05 -3.15 3.38
N GLY A 167 -26.01 -4.24 2.62
CA GLY A 167 -26.51 -4.34 1.25
C GLY A 167 -25.54 -3.83 0.18
N LEU A 168 -24.23 -3.79 0.46
CA LEU A 168 -23.23 -3.61 -0.60
C LEU A 168 -23.13 -4.87 -1.45
N ARG A 169 -23.04 -4.69 -2.76
CA ARG A 169 -22.70 -5.78 -3.69
C ARG A 169 -21.19 -5.97 -3.66
N LEU A 170 -20.75 -7.07 -3.05
CA LEU A 170 -19.35 -7.39 -2.92
C LEU A 170 -18.91 -8.36 -4.00
N CYS A 171 -17.77 -8.09 -4.60
CA CYS A 171 -16.93 -9.09 -5.25
C CYS A 171 -15.94 -9.58 -4.20
N ASP A 172 -16.27 -10.68 -3.50
CA ASP A 172 -15.40 -11.26 -2.46
C ASP A 172 -14.36 -12.19 -3.10
N VAL A 173 -13.13 -11.74 -3.10
CA VAL A 173 -11.99 -12.47 -3.70
C VAL A 173 -11.26 -13.39 -2.72
N THR A 174 -11.79 -13.54 -1.49
CA THR A 174 -11.12 -14.30 -0.43
C THR A 174 -10.89 -15.75 -0.80
N GLU A 175 -11.93 -16.45 -1.30
CA GLU A 175 -11.82 -17.86 -1.68
C GLU A 175 -10.89 -18.05 -2.87
N THR A 176 -10.96 -17.17 -3.86
CA THR A 176 -10.06 -17.20 -5.02
C THR A 176 -8.61 -17.05 -4.60
N LEU A 177 -8.30 -16.04 -3.76
CA LEU A 177 -6.92 -15.85 -3.29
C LEU A 177 -6.45 -17.01 -2.39
N ASN A 178 -7.33 -17.59 -1.55
CA ASN A 178 -7.00 -18.76 -0.75
C ASN A 178 -6.69 -19.99 -1.62
N ALA A 179 -7.38 -20.18 -2.73
CA ALA A 179 -7.12 -21.29 -3.65
C ALA A 179 -5.72 -21.21 -4.29
N HIS A 180 -5.16 -20.01 -4.39
CA HIS A 180 -3.83 -19.71 -4.98
C HIS A 180 -2.78 -19.30 -3.93
N LYS A 181 -3.02 -19.51 -2.63
CA LYS A 181 -2.14 -19.02 -1.56
C LYS A 181 -0.73 -19.62 -1.56
N GLU A 182 -0.55 -20.78 -2.19
CA GLU A 182 0.78 -21.39 -2.34
C GLU A 182 1.61 -20.76 -3.47
N GLU A 183 0.99 -19.94 -4.30
CA GLU A 183 1.66 -19.18 -5.34
C GLU A 183 2.14 -17.83 -4.79
N TYR A 184 2.99 -17.15 -5.57
CA TYR A 184 3.53 -15.83 -5.19
C TYR A 184 2.51 -14.72 -5.47
N ILE A 185 1.41 -14.69 -4.67
CA ILE A 185 0.30 -13.75 -4.85
C ILE A 185 0.35 -12.52 -3.94
N TYR A 186 1.23 -12.51 -2.94
CA TYR A 186 1.57 -11.35 -2.12
C TYR A 186 3.08 -11.15 -2.11
N TYR A 187 3.52 -9.88 -2.05
CA TYR A 187 4.94 -9.57 -1.85
C TYR A 187 5.39 -10.03 -0.46
N LYS A 188 6.65 -10.44 -0.36
CA LYS A 188 7.25 -10.84 0.94
C LYS A 188 7.64 -9.64 1.79
N THR A 189 7.99 -8.52 1.16
CA THR A 189 8.55 -7.33 1.82
C THR A 189 7.70 -6.08 1.65
N ASP A 190 6.51 -6.24 1.07
CA ASP A 190 5.53 -5.17 0.87
C ASP A 190 4.12 -5.61 1.26
N HIS A 191 3.24 -4.67 1.59
CA HIS A 191 1.88 -4.97 2.02
C HIS A 191 0.91 -5.26 0.87
N HIS A 192 1.30 -5.04 -0.38
CA HIS A 192 0.43 -5.28 -1.53
C HIS A 192 0.43 -6.75 -1.97
N TRP A 193 -0.60 -7.12 -2.71
CA TRP A 193 -0.55 -8.31 -3.56
C TRP A 193 0.43 -8.11 -4.72
N THR A 194 0.88 -9.22 -5.34
CA THR A 194 1.64 -9.17 -6.58
C THR A 194 0.71 -8.96 -7.77
N SER A 195 1.25 -8.72 -8.95
CA SER A 195 0.47 -8.71 -10.20
C SER A 195 -0.28 -10.02 -10.42
N LEU A 196 0.28 -11.17 -10.01
CA LEU A 196 -0.40 -12.46 -10.10
C LEU A 196 -1.63 -12.51 -9.17
N GLY A 197 -1.50 -12.05 -7.92
CA GLY A 197 -2.64 -11.94 -7.00
C GLY A 197 -3.73 -11.00 -7.54
N ALA A 198 -3.32 -9.88 -8.13
CA ALA A 198 -4.24 -8.95 -8.77
C ALA A 198 -4.94 -9.55 -10.01
N TYR A 199 -4.25 -10.41 -10.77
CA TYR A 199 -4.86 -11.16 -11.87
C TYR A 199 -5.97 -12.10 -11.39
N TYR A 200 -5.74 -12.87 -10.33
CA TYR A 200 -6.78 -13.75 -9.78
C TYR A 200 -8.01 -12.96 -9.30
N ALA A 201 -7.78 -11.80 -8.70
CA ALA A 201 -8.87 -10.91 -8.31
C ALA A 201 -9.62 -10.32 -9.52
N TYR A 202 -8.89 -9.98 -10.60
CA TYR A 202 -9.50 -9.57 -11.87
C TYR A 202 -10.34 -10.70 -12.47
N ALA A 203 -9.84 -11.94 -12.49
CA ALA A 203 -10.58 -13.10 -13.01
C ALA A 203 -11.86 -13.37 -12.19
N ALA A 204 -11.79 -13.25 -10.85
CA ALA A 204 -12.96 -13.34 -9.98
C ALA A 204 -13.97 -12.23 -10.24
N TRP A 205 -13.52 -10.99 -10.45
CA TRP A 205 -14.39 -9.87 -10.78
C TRP A 205 -15.07 -10.04 -12.14
N MET A 206 -14.36 -10.55 -13.16
CA MET A 206 -14.93 -10.89 -14.46
C MET A 206 -16.01 -11.97 -14.31
N HIS A 207 -15.73 -13.01 -13.54
CA HIS A 207 -16.69 -14.10 -13.29
C HIS A 207 -17.96 -13.60 -12.58
N GLU A 208 -17.83 -12.72 -11.57
CA GLU A 208 -18.97 -12.13 -10.86
C GLU A 208 -19.91 -11.33 -11.80
N ARG A 209 -19.35 -10.81 -12.88
CA ARG A 209 -20.06 -10.08 -13.96
C ARG A 209 -20.66 -11.04 -15.02
N GLY A 210 -20.48 -12.33 -14.89
CA GLY A 210 -20.86 -13.33 -15.91
C GLY A 210 -19.97 -13.31 -17.16
N LEU A 211 -18.73 -12.78 -17.04
CA LEU A 211 -17.74 -12.72 -18.09
C LEU A 211 -16.57 -13.66 -17.80
N THR A 212 -15.76 -13.93 -18.80
CA THR A 212 -14.54 -14.73 -18.68
C THR A 212 -13.33 -13.83 -18.85
N ALA A 213 -12.41 -13.86 -17.88
CA ALA A 213 -11.13 -13.19 -18.00
C ALA A 213 -10.27 -13.83 -19.08
N ALA A 214 -9.47 -13.04 -19.77
CA ALA A 214 -8.45 -13.60 -20.65
C ALA A 214 -7.48 -14.47 -19.84
N PRO A 215 -7.19 -15.71 -20.27
CA PRO A 215 -6.30 -16.60 -19.55
C PRO A 215 -4.88 -16.01 -19.47
N LEU A 216 -4.13 -16.36 -18.41
CA LEU A 216 -2.84 -15.75 -18.11
C LEU A 216 -1.81 -15.95 -19.23
N GLU A 217 -1.95 -17.01 -20.00
CA GLU A 217 -1.10 -17.36 -21.14
C GLU A 217 -1.22 -16.36 -22.32
N GLU A 218 -2.29 -15.61 -22.39
CA GLU A 218 -2.48 -14.54 -23.38
C GLU A 218 -1.78 -13.22 -22.99
N TRP A 219 -1.24 -13.15 -21.76
CA TRP A 219 -0.54 -12.00 -21.27
C TRP A 219 0.97 -12.13 -21.44
N THR A 220 1.60 -11.11 -21.95
CA THR A 220 3.06 -11.03 -21.93
C THR A 220 3.50 -10.62 -20.53
N LYS A 221 4.32 -11.46 -19.89
CA LYS A 221 4.92 -11.19 -18.60
C LYS A 221 6.31 -10.60 -18.77
N GLU A 222 6.59 -9.48 -18.10
CA GLU A 222 7.91 -8.86 -18.00
C GLU A 222 8.30 -8.66 -16.54
N CYS A 223 9.46 -9.15 -16.13
CA CYS A 223 10.02 -8.82 -14.83
C CYS A 223 10.64 -7.40 -14.87
N LEU A 224 10.02 -6.45 -14.17
CA LEU A 224 10.50 -5.06 -14.09
C LEU A 224 11.58 -4.86 -13.05
N SER A 225 11.58 -5.66 -11.97
CA SER A 225 12.57 -5.63 -10.90
C SER A 225 12.63 -6.98 -10.19
N ASP A 226 13.82 -7.41 -9.81
CA ASP A 226 14.10 -8.60 -8.97
C ASP A 226 14.78 -8.26 -7.65
N ILE A 227 14.89 -6.97 -7.34
CA ILE A 227 15.54 -6.44 -6.14
C ILE A 227 14.59 -5.59 -5.29
N PHE A 228 13.28 -5.70 -5.51
CA PHE A 228 12.30 -4.90 -4.80
C PHE A 228 12.28 -5.20 -3.30
N ARG A 229 12.24 -4.15 -2.50
CA ARG A 229 11.95 -4.18 -1.07
C ARG A 229 10.96 -3.07 -0.75
N GLY A 230 9.81 -3.46 -0.24
CA GLY A 230 8.66 -2.58 -0.10
C GLY A 230 8.49 -1.97 1.29
N THR A 231 7.25 -1.62 1.58
CA THR A 231 6.86 -0.84 2.76
C THR A 231 7.02 -1.59 4.07
N THR A 232 6.77 -2.90 4.10
CA THR A 232 6.95 -3.72 5.31
C THR A 232 8.44 -3.88 5.65
N TYR A 233 9.30 -4.01 4.62
CA TYR A 233 10.74 -3.94 4.81
C TYR A 233 11.18 -2.60 5.44
N ASN A 234 10.66 -1.47 4.94
CA ASN A 234 11.04 -0.15 5.44
C ASN A 234 10.70 0.04 6.94
N LYS A 235 9.70 -0.65 7.46
CA LYS A 235 9.31 -0.60 8.89
C LYS A 235 10.32 -1.30 9.79
N VAL A 236 10.98 -2.35 9.32
CA VAL A 236 11.88 -3.17 10.13
C VAL A 236 13.35 -3.02 9.74
N ASN A 237 13.64 -2.56 8.51
CA ASN A 237 14.98 -2.45 7.95
C ASN A 237 15.82 -3.71 8.19
N ASP A 238 15.25 -4.88 7.90
CA ASP A 238 15.87 -6.18 8.12
C ASP A 238 16.83 -6.52 6.98
N PRO A 239 18.14 -6.49 7.18
CA PRO A 239 19.10 -6.78 6.11
C PRO A 239 19.04 -8.23 5.60
N LEU A 240 18.42 -9.14 6.37
CA LEU A 240 18.23 -10.55 5.99
C LEU A 240 16.90 -10.79 5.22
N ALA A 241 16.08 -9.74 5.02
CA ALA A 241 14.85 -9.88 4.26
C ALA A 241 15.13 -10.22 2.79
N ALA A 242 14.25 -11.03 2.24
CA ALA A 242 14.27 -11.39 0.82
C ALA A 242 14.14 -10.14 -0.08
N HIS A 243 14.41 -10.33 -1.36
CA HIS A 243 13.95 -9.42 -2.41
C HIS A 243 12.69 -9.98 -3.03
N ASP A 244 11.82 -9.10 -3.45
CA ASP A 244 10.64 -9.40 -4.23
C ASP A 244 10.88 -9.14 -5.73
N THR A 245 10.04 -9.72 -6.58
CA THR A 245 10.01 -9.42 -8.00
C THR A 245 8.75 -8.61 -8.33
N ILE A 246 8.90 -7.54 -9.12
CA ILE A 246 7.79 -6.80 -9.69
C ILE A 246 7.61 -7.26 -11.13
N ASP A 247 6.47 -7.87 -11.42
CA ASP A 247 6.09 -8.34 -12.74
C ASP A 247 5.03 -7.43 -13.36
N ALA A 248 5.22 -7.04 -14.60
CA ALA A 248 4.21 -6.42 -15.45
C ALA A 248 3.53 -7.48 -16.34
N TYR A 249 2.24 -7.28 -16.60
CA TYR A 249 1.46 -8.08 -17.52
C TYR A 249 0.75 -7.17 -18.54
N TYR A 250 0.84 -7.47 -19.82
CA TYR A 250 0.17 -6.69 -20.87
C TYR A 250 -0.22 -7.56 -22.07
N ARG A 251 -1.35 -7.23 -22.69
CA ARG A 251 -1.83 -7.81 -23.96
C ARG A 251 -1.71 -6.82 -25.10
N SER A 252 -2.14 -5.58 -24.87
CA SER A 252 -2.00 -4.48 -25.83
C SER A 252 -0.80 -3.62 -25.45
N THR A 253 -0.20 -3.00 -26.47
CA THR A 253 0.95 -2.10 -26.26
C THR A 253 0.60 -0.63 -26.44
N ALA A 254 -0.61 -0.32 -26.89
CA ALA A 254 -1.00 1.04 -27.25
C ALA A 254 -2.06 1.60 -26.28
N HIS A 255 -1.59 2.26 -25.23
CA HIS A 255 -2.43 3.03 -24.32
C HIS A 255 -2.06 4.51 -24.38
N THR A 256 -3.03 5.39 -24.15
CA THR A 256 -2.73 6.76 -23.74
C THR A 256 -3.15 6.88 -22.27
N VAL A 257 -2.23 7.30 -21.43
CA VAL A 257 -2.45 7.47 -20.00
C VAL A 257 -2.37 8.94 -19.65
N ASN A 258 -3.46 9.48 -19.14
CA ASN A 258 -3.60 10.88 -18.78
C ASN A 258 -3.73 10.99 -17.25
N TYR A 259 -2.77 11.63 -16.62
CA TYR A 259 -2.74 11.86 -15.19
C TYR A 259 -3.21 13.28 -14.84
N ASN A 260 -4.03 13.38 -13.80
CA ASN A 260 -4.42 14.64 -13.19
C ASN A 260 -4.94 15.68 -14.22
N ARG A 261 -5.86 15.22 -15.10
CA ARG A 261 -6.54 16.06 -16.10
C ARG A 261 -5.61 16.69 -17.14
N GLY A 262 -4.60 15.94 -17.56
CA GLY A 262 -3.65 16.38 -18.60
C GLY A 262 -2.39 17.04 -18.07
N TYR A 263 -2.16 17.01 -16.74
CA TYR A 263 -0.89 17.48 -16.18
C TYR A 263 0.31 16.67 -16.68
N TYR A 264 0.14 15.37 -16.84
CA TYR A 264 1.15 14.47 -17.40
C TYR A 264 0.45 13.42 -18.28
N VAL A 265 0.96 13.20 -19.49
CA VAL A 265 0.45 12.22 -20.46
C VAL A 265 1.59 11.34 -20.93
N THR A 266 1.34 10.03 -21.00
CA THR A 266 2.30 9.02 -21.45
C THR A 266 1.59 7.94 -22.26
N ASP A 267 2.34 7.07 -22.92
CA ASP A 267 1.85 5.93 -23.71
C ASP A 267 1.93 4.59 -22.98
N THR A 268 2.27 4.62 -21.69
CA THR A 268 2.43 3.42 -20.86
C THR A 268 1.84 3.60 -19.47
N ILE A 269 1.33 2.50 -18.90
CA ILE A 269 0.88 2.45 -17.49
C ILE A 269 2.04 2.21 -16.51
N TYR A 270 3.28 2.00 -17.00
CA TYR A 270 4.45 1.67 -16.21
C TYR A 270 5.47 2.81 -16.21
N GLU A 271 5.55 3.56 -15.12
CA GLU A 271 6.53 4.63 -14.95
C GLU A 271 7.87 4.05 -14.43
N ARG A 272 8.73 3.68 -15.36
CA ARG A 272 9.98 2.95 -15.07
C ARG A 272 11.01 3.75 -14.27
N SER A 273 10.87 5.06 -14.16
CA SER A 273 11.76 5.89 -13.35
C SER A 273 11.75 5.50 -11.87
N TYR A 274 10.65 4.95 -11.36
CA TYR A 274 10.56 4.44 -9.99
C TYR A 274 11.48 3.25 -9.71
N LEU A 275 11.86 2.47 -10.73
CA LEU A 275 12.72 1.30 -10.56
C LEU A 275 14.14 1.65 -10.11
N ALA A 276 14.60 2.88 -10.36
CA ALA A 276 15.89 3.38 -9.88
C ALA A 276 15.86 3.77 -8.39
N GLY A 277 14.68 3.94 -7.81
CA GLY A 277 14.48 4.33 -6.41
C GLY A 277 14.08 3.18 -5.52
N ARG A 278 13.76 3.51 -4.25
CA ARG A 278 13.24 2.52 -3.29
C ARG A 278 11.74 2.27 -3.42
N ASP A 279 10.99 3.22 -3.99
CA ASP A 279 9.54 3.12 -4.18
C ASP A 279 9.18 2.45 -5.52
N GLN A 280 9.76 1.28 -5.75
CA GLN A 280 9.63 0.61 -7.05
C GLN A 280 8.18 0.23 -7.38
N TYR A 281 7.31 0.02 -6.37
CA TYR A 281 5.88 -0.24 -6.61
C TYR A 281 5.18 0.95 -7.31
N GLY A 282 5.74 2.16 -7.19
CA GLY A 282 5.28 3.34 -7.93
C GLY A 282 5.38 3.19 -9.46
N VAL A 283 6.06 2.16 -9.99
CA VAL A 283 6.10 1.82 -11.41
C VAL A 283 4.68 1.65 -11.98
N PHE A 284 3.75 1.13 -11.18
CA PHE A 284 2.36 1.01 -11.58
C PHE A 284 1.66 2.36 -11.48
N LEU A 285 1.17 2.88 -12.60
CA LEU A 285 0.36 4.09 -12.72
C LEU A 285 0.99 5.36 -12.14
N ASN A 286 2.34 5.48 -12.20
CA ASN A 286 3.04 6.64 -11.64
C ASN A 286 2.66 6.87 -10.15
N SER A 287 2.61 5.79 -9.36
CA SER A 287 2.19 5.80 -7.95
C SER A 287 0.71 6.23 -7.77
N ASN A 288 0.39 6.98 -6.72
CA ASN A 288 -0.97 7.40 -6.42
C ASN A 288 -1.26 8.80 -6.98
N GLN A 289 -2.19 8.86 -7.93
CA GLN A 289 -2.62 10.09 -8.61
C GLN A 289 -4.06 10.46 -8.19
N GLU A 290 -4.42 11.76 -8.26
CA GLU A 290 -5.79 12.20 -8.05
C GLU A 290 -6.74 11.51 -9.01
N THR A 291 -6.41 11.59 -10.29
CA THR A 291 -7.16 10.96 -11.38
C THR A 291 -6.20 10.39 -12.42
N THR A 292 -6.53 9.23 -12.95
CA THR A 292 -5.84 8.63 -14.10
C THR A 292 -6.89 8.17 -15.10
N VAL A 293 -6.71 8.48 -16.37
CA VAL A 293 -7.56 8.00 -17.46
C VAL A 293 -6.68 7.27 -18.46
N ILE A 294 -7.01 6.02 -18.73
CA ILE A 294 -6.29 5.12 -19.62
C ILE A 294 -7.21 4.76 -20.78
N THR A 295 -6.77 5.02 -22.02
CA THR A 295 -7.49 4.55 -23.21
C THR A 295 -7.13 3.11 -23.50
N GLY A 296 -8.10 2.33 -23.94
CA GLY A 296 -7.92 0.94 -24.32
C GLY A 296 -8.73 0.56 -25.56
N PRO A 297 -8.54 -0.66 -26.09
CA PRO A 297 -9.20 -1.12 -27.33
C PRO A 297 -10.64 -1.61 -27.12
N GLY A 298 -11.09 -1.78 -25.87
CA GLY A 298 -12.38 -2.34 -25.54
C GLY A 298 -13.55 -1.38 -25.72
N SER A 299 -14.64 -1.62 -25.00
CA SER A 299 -15.86 -0.80 -25.09
C SER A 299 -16.37 -0.40 -23.70
N GLY A 300 -17.15 0.69 -23.63
CA GLY A 300 -17.61 1.24 -22.37
C GLY A 300 -16.51 1.96 -21.59
N LYS A 301 -16.87 2.47 -20.42
CA LYS A 301 -15.95 3.23 -19.55
C LYS A 301 -16.05 2.76 -18.12
N LEU A 302 -14.97 2.25 -17.58
CA LEU A 302 -14.85 1.79 -16.19
C LEU A 302 -14.36 2.93 -15.30
N LEU A 303 -14.98 3.12 -14.14
CA LEU A 303 -14.42 3.91 -13.04
C LEU A 303 -13.97 2.98 -11.91
N ILE A 304 -12.71 3.09 -11.50
CA ILE A 304 -12.18 2.44 -10.29
C ILE A 304 -11.97 3.50 -9.20
N LEU A 305 -12.77 3.46 -8.14
CA LEU A 305 -12.51 4.20 -6.90
C LEU A 305 -11.55 3.36 -6.05
N LYS A 306 -10.38 3.91 -5.70
CA LYS A 306 -9.26 3.07 -5.34
C LYS A 306 -8.42 3.53 -4.15
N ASP A 307 -7.67 2.57 -3.60
CA ASP A 307 -6.38 2.78 -2.96
C ASP A 307 -5.23 2.23 -3.83
N SER A 308 -4.03 2.09 -3.25
CA SER A 308 -2.85 1.65 -3.98
C SER A 308 -2.88 0.18 -4.46
N TYR A 309 -3.77 -0.65 -3.92
CA TYR A 309 -3.94 -2.03 -4.40
C TYR A 309 -4.40 -2.09 -5.86
N ALA A 310 -5.20 -1.12 -6.29
CA ALA A 310 -5.66 -1.05 -7.67
C ALA A 310 -4.55 -0.65 -8.66
N ASN A 311 -3.39 -0.18 -8.21
CA ASN A 311 -2.34 0.25 -9.14
C ASN A 311 -1.85 -0.91 -10.00
N CYS A 312 -1.50 -2.05 -9.42
CA CYS A 312 -1.13 -3.23 -10.22
C CYS A 312 -2.34 -4.01 -10.77
N PHE A 313 -3.54 -3.85 -10.21
CA PHE A 313 -4.76 -4.45 -10.74
C PHE A 313 -5.14 -3.83 -12.10
N ALA A 314 -4.97 -2.53 -12.26
CA ALA A 314 -5.42 -1.79 -13.44
C ALA A 314 -4.84 -2.31 -14.76
N GLN A 315 -3.67 -2.96 -14.74
CA GLN A 315 -3.06 -3.54 -15.94
C GLN A 315 -3.95 -4.59 -16.64
N PHE A 316 -4.91 -5.19 -15.93
CA PHE A 316 -5.78 -6.22 -16.46
C PHE A 316 -7.04 -5.67 -17.17
N PRO A 317 -7.86 -4.81 -16.54
CA PRO A 317 -9.09 -4.32 -17.18
C PRO A 317 -8.87 -3.27 -18.27
N VAL A 318 -7.69 -2.67 -18.40
CA VAL A 318 -7.48 -1.56 -19.35
C VAL A 318 -7.69 -1.94 -20.82
N ASP A 319 -7.53 -3.20 -21.17
CA ASP A 319 -7.79 -3.69 -22.52
C ASP A 319 -9.27 -4.05 -22.77
N ASP A 320 -10.07 -4.16 -21.72
CA ASP A 320 -11.49 -4.54 -21.83
C ASP A 320 -12.40 -3.33 -22.04
N TYR A 321 -11.91 -2.10 -21.80
CA TYR A 321 -12.66 -0.86 -21.90
C TYR A 321 -12.06 0.12 -22.91
N ALA A 322 -12.91 1.01 -23.42
CA ALA A 322 -12.46 2.16 -24.23
C ALA A 322 -11.72 3.19 -23.37
N GLU A 323 -12.16 3.35 -22.12
CA GLU A 323 -11.48 4.17 -21.13
C GLU A 323 -11.59 3.51 -19.75
N THR A 324 -10.47 3.44 -19.03
CA THR A 324 -10.44 3.09 -17.60
C THR A 324 -10.03 4.32 -16.81
N HIS A 325 -10.95 4.79 -15.96
CA HIS A 325 -10.75 5.92 -15.07
C HIS A 325 -10.42 5.40 -13.68
N LEU A 326 -9.40 5.97 -13.03
CA LEU A 326 -9.07 5.67 -11.64
C LEU A 326 -9.11 6.97 -10.83
N ILE A 327 -9.73 6.91 -9.66
CA ILE A 327 -9.81 8.03 -8.71
C ILE A 327 -9.33 7.57 -7.35
N ASP A 328 -8.30 8.23 -6.83
CA ASP A 328 -7.89 8.07 -5.44
C ASP A 328 -8.57 9.13 -4.57
N MET A 329 -9.50 8.67 -3.73
CA MET A 329 -10.31 9.55 -2.90
C MET A 329 -9.50 10.38 -1.89
N ARG A 330 -8.28 9.97 -1.57
CA ARG A 330 -7.38 10.74 -0.69
C ARG A 330 -7.00 12.09 -1.30
N PHE A 331 -6.86 12.14 -2.60
CA PHE A 331 -6.45 13.33 -3.36
C PHE A 331 -7.63 14.02 -4.07
N PHE A 332 -8.62 13.25 -4.53
CA PHE A 332 -9.77 13.79 -5.24
C PHE A 332 -10.70 14.60 -4.32
N ARG A 333 -11.05 15.82 -4.75
CA ARG A 333 -11.92 16.77 -4.00
C ARG A 333 -13.24 17.04 -4.69
N GLY A 334 -13.44 16.53 -5.90
CA GLY A 334 -14.67 16.71 -6.68
C GLY A 334 -15.82 15.82 -6.21
N SER A 335 -16.98 15.97 -6.87
CA SER A 335 -18.10 15.06 -6.74
C SER A 335 -17.89 13.84 -7.64
N VAL A 336 -17.93 12.64 -7.06
CA VAL A 336 -17.82 11.37 -7.80
C VAL A 336 -19.01 11.20 -8.74
N ARG A 337 -20.23 11.51 -8.30
CA ARG A 337 -21.42 11.43 -9.13
C ARG A 337 -21.35 12.35 -10.36
N LYS A 338 -20.89 13.59 -10.15
CA LYS A 338 -20.69 14.51 -11.25
C LYS A 338 -19.61 14.01 -12.22
N TYR A 339 -18.52 13.46 -11.71
CA TYR A 339 -17.46 12.87 -12.53
C TYR A 339 -18.00 11.73 -13.39
N ILE A 340 -18.79 10.83 -12.83
CA ILE A 340 -19.43 9.71 -13.52
C ILE A 340 -20.30 10.23 -14.69
N SER A 341 -21.17 11.20 -14.41
CA SER A 341 -22.05 11.79 -15.42
C SER A 341 -21.26 12.53 -16.52
N ASP A 342 -20.31 13.39 -16.13
CA ASP A 342 -19.55 14.22 -17.08
C ASP A 342 -18.68 13.38 -18.03
N ASN A 343 -18.20 12.22 -17.59
CA ASN A 343 -17.31 11.36 -18.37
C ASN A 343 -18.06 10.18 -19.03
N GLY A 344 -19.35 10.02 -18.81
CA GLY A 344 -20.16 8.94 -19.38
C GLY A 344 -19.69 7.55 -18.90
N ILE A 345 -19.36 7.43 -17.61
CA ILE A 345 -18.95 6.15 -17.01
C ILE A 345 -20.09 5.14 -17.13
N THR A 346 -19.76 3.94 -17.56
CA THR A 346 -20.75 2.85 -17.78
C THR A 346 -20.69 1.76 -16.74
N GLU A 347 -19.64 1.72 -15.91
CA GLU A 347 -19.45 0.75 -14.83
C GLU A 347 -18.57 1.31 -13.72
N VAL A 348 -18.81 0.91 -12.47
CA VAL A 348 -18.03 1.34 -11.30
C VAL A 348 -17.52 0.14 -10.51
N LEU A 349 -16.23 0.10 -10.25
CA LEU A 349 -15.57 -0.79 -9.30
C LEU A 349 -15.00 0.04 -8.14
N VAL A 350 -15.35 -0.31 -6.91
CA VAL A 350 -14.68 0.22 -5.72
C VAL A 350 -13.68 -0.83 -5.27
N LEU A 351 -12.39 -0.53 -5.32
CA LEU A 351 -11.31 -1.46 -4.97
C LEU A 351 -10.43 -0.88 -3.88
N TYR A 352 -10.51 -1.47 -2.70
CA TYR A 352 -9.73 -1.10 -1.52
C TYR A 352 -9.20 -2.32 -0.79
N ASN A 353 -8.02 -2.21 -0.23
CA ASN A 353 -7.56 -3.10 0.80
C ASN A 353 -8.36 -2.88 2.11
N ILE A 354 -8.68 -3.95 2.84
CA ILE A 354 -9.55 -3.86 4.04
C ILE A 354 -9.01 -2.89 5.10
N PRO A 355 -7.71 -2.89 5.49
CA PRO A 355 -7.19 -1.91 6.43
C PRO A 355 -7.37 -0.45 5.98
N ASN A 356 -7.08 -0.14 4.73
CA ASN A 356 -7.28 1.21 4.21
C ASN A 356 -8.77 1.58 4.19
N PHE A 357 -9.62 0.66 3.73
CA PHE A 357 -11.05 0.89 3.72
C PHE A 357 -11.61 1.22 5.10
N THR A 358 -11.13 0.57 6.15
CA THR A 358 -11.61 0.77 7.53
C THR A 358 -11.05 2.02 8.20
N SER A 359 -10.02 2.64 7.65
CA SER A 359 -9.31 3.78 8.24
C SER A 359 -9.38 5.07 7.42
N ASP A 360 -9.53 4.98 6.10
CA ASP A 360 -9.50 6.14 5.20
C ASP A 360 -10.82 6.95 5.31
N ILE A 361 -10.70 8.17 5.85
CA ILE A 361 -11.83 9.10 5.98
C ILE A 361 -12.32 9.66 4.63
N ALA A 362 -11.49 9.54 3.59
CA ALA A 362 -11.80 10.09 2.28
C ALA A 362 -12.87 9.29 1.54
N VAL A 363 -12.98 7.98 1.78
CA VAL A 363 -14.00 7.09 1.20
C VAL A 363 -15.42 7.60 1.49
N ALA A 364 -15.66 8.13 2.70
CA ALA A 364 -16.97 8.66 3.08
C ALA A 364 -17.45 9.81 2.18
N ARG A 365 -16.60 10.41 1.34
CA ARG A 365 -16.96 11.48 0.40
C ARG A 365 -17.47 10.97 -0.94
N CYS A 366 -17.36 9.67 -1.24
CA CYS A 366 -17.73 9.11 -2.55
C CYS A 366 -19.23 9.23 -2.86
N SER A 367 -20.07 9.46 -1.84
CA SER A 367 -21.52 9.67 -2.00
C SER A 367 -21.91 11.06 -2.52
N ARG A 368 -20.99 11.99 -2.59
CA ARG A 368 -21.22 13.40 -2.96
C ARG A 368 -21.21 13.62 -4.47
#